data_e46ecde34cc03fb9bc705fcbb573bba0
#
_entry.id   e46ecde34cc03fb9bc705fcbb573bba0
#
_cell.length_a   1.000
_cell.length_b   1.000
_cell.length_c   1.000
_cell.angle_alpha   90.00
_cell.angle_beta   90.00
_cell.angle_gamma   90.00
#
_symmetry.space_group_name_H-M   'P 1'
#
loop_
_entity.id
_entity.type
_entity.pdbx_description
1 polymer ?
#
loop_
_entity_poly.entity_id
_entity_poly.type
_entity_poly.pdbx_seq_one_letter_code
_entity_poly.pdbx_strand_id
1 'polypeptide(L)'
;MNISSTYDSLKRTIEAYIENNATEKRKIHTEGVRQTAIKLAEKYGPLDEELRQKAELTALFHDMYRGVSTDVLNYYVKHLGLDETRYKNNANLAHGKIAAAVMEREYGITDKDMLNAVSFHTTGRSGMSLLEKIIYIADAIEPNRSYPGVDELRKSADCDIDRACLQSLTNTIAYVRSENKYLDEDTILAREYFEKRIKEKGENI
;
A
#
# COMPACT_ATOMS: atom_id res chain seq x y z
N MET A 1 -22.25 -4.87 17.05
CA MET A 1 -21.78 -5.98 16.18
C MET A 1 -20.43 -6.44 16.70
N ASN A 2 -20.19 -7.74 16.75
CA ASN A 2 -18.90 -8.28 17.25
C ASN A 2 -17.84 -8.01 16.16
N ILE A 3 -16.77 -7.24 16.47
CA ILE A 3 -15.71 -6.84 15.54
C ILE A 3 -15.13 -8.07 14.82
N SER A 4 -14.95 -9.19 15.53
CA SER A 4 -14.44 -10.43 14.97
C SER A 4 -15.32 -11.03 13.86
N SER A 5 -16.66 -11.01 14.00
CA SER A 5 -17.56 -11.57 12.98
C SER A 5 -17.59 -10.75 11.68
N THR A 6 -17.40 -9.45 11.79
CA THR A 6 -17.32 -8.54 10.64
C THR A 6 -16.00 -8.72 9.89
N TYR A 7 -14.88 -8.83 10.63
CA TYR A 7 -13.56 -9.09 10.08
C TYR A 7 -13.53 -10.41 9.27
N ASP A 8 -13.94 -11.52 9.87
CA ASP A 8 -13.95 -12.83 9.20
C ASP A 8 -14.85 -12.86 7.96
N SER A 9 -15.97 -12.14 7.99
CA SER A 9 -16.86 -12.01 6.84
C SER A 9 -16.21 -11.23 5.70
N LEU A 10 -15.61 -10.07 6.01
CA LEU A 10 -14.90 -9.25 5.02
C LEU A 10 -13.72 -10.00 4.41
N LYS A 11 -12.93 -10.67 5.26
CA LYS A 11 -11.79 -11.47 4.82
C LYS A 11 -12.21 -12.54 3.82
N ARG A 12 -13.21 -13.37 4.14
CA ARG A 12 -13.72 -14.39 3.21
C ARG A 12 -14.22 -13.80 1.90
N THR A 13 -14.90 -12.65 1.96
CA THR A 13 -15.44 -11.99 0.76
C THR A 13 -14.33 -11.51 -0.15
N ILE A 14 -13.30 -10.86 0.38
CA ILE A 14 -12.19 -10.37 -0.46
C ILE A 14 -11.30 -11.53 -0.94
N GLU A 15 -11.06 -12.56 -0.14
CA GLU A 15 -10.34 -13.76 -0.58
C GLU A 15 -11.06 -14.46 -1.75
N ALA A 16 -12.38 -14.58 -1.69
CA ALA A 16 -13.18 -15.11 -2.79
C ALA A 16 -13.12 -14.22 -4.05
N TYR A 17 -13.11 -12.89 -3.88
CA TYR A 17 -12.92 -11.97 -4.99
C TYR A 17 -11.56 -12.16 -5.66
N ILE A 18 -10.49 -12.23 -4.87
CA ILE A 18 -9.11 -12.44 -5.37
C ILE A 18 -9.03 -13.77 -6.12
N GLU A 19 -9.60 -14.85 -5.55
CA GLU A 19 -9.57 -16.17 -6.17
C GLU A 19 -10.21 -16.18 -7.56
N ASN A 20 -11.31 -15.47 -7.72
CA ASN A 20 -12.08 -15.45 -8.98
C ASN A 20 -11.57 -14.42 -10.01
N ASN A 21 -10.87 -13.37 -9.60
CA ASN A 21 -10.57 -12.25 -10.48
C ASN A 21 -9.07 -11.96 -10.67
N ALA A 22 -8.20 -12.46 -9.77
CA ALA A 22 -6.77 -12.19 -9.87
C ALA A 22 -6.04 -13.28 -10.68
N THR A 23 -4.98 -12.87 -11.39
CA THR A 23 -4.04 -13.83 -12.00
C THR A 23 -3.24 -14.56 -10.94
N GLU A 24 -2.71 -15.76 -11.24
CA GLU A 24 -1.88 -16.52 -10.30
C GLU A 24 -0.70 -15.69 -9.76
N LYS A 25 -0.02 -14.95 -10.62
CA LYS A 25 1.05 -14.03 -10.20
C LYS A 25 0.55 -13.01 -9.17
N ARG A 26 -0.66 -12.48 -9.35
CA ARG A 26 -1.25 -11.51 -8.44
C ARG A 26 -1.67 -12.16 -7.11
N LYS A 27 -2.21 -13.37 -7.14
CA LYS A 27 -2.54 -14.14 -5.93
C LYS A 27 -1.31 -14.37 -5.07
N ILE A 28 -0.23 -14.85 -5.69
CA ILE A 28 1.06 -15.09 -5.01
C ILE A 28 1.61 -13.80 -4.39
N HIS A 29 1.58 -12.69 -5.14
CA HIS A 29 1.99 -11.39 -4.65
C HIS A 29 1.14 -10.91 -3.47
N THR A 30 -0.18 -10.93 -3.61
CA THR A 30 -1.11 -10.48 -2.55
C THR A 30 -0.93 -11.30 -1.27
N GLU A 31 -0.73 -12.63 -1.39
CA GLU A 31 -0.43 -13.48 -0.23
C GLU A 31 0.92 -13.12 0.40
N GLY A 32 1.95 -12.84 -0.40
CA GLY A 32 3.26 -12.37 0.08
C GLY A 32 3.14 -11.05 0.84
N VAL A 33 2.38 -10.08 0.29
CA VAL A 33 2.11 -8.79 0.96
C VAL A 33 1.35 -9.00 2.26
N ARG A 34 0.30 -9.84 2.27
CA ARG A 34 -0.48 -10.17 3.45
C ARG A 34 0.39 -10.71 4.59
N GLN A 35 1.21 -11.72 4.31
CA GLN A 35 2.10 -12.31 5.30
C GLN A 35 3.15 -11.32 5.82
N THR A 36 3.69 -10.48 4.92
CA THR A 36 4.68 -9.46 5.30
C THR A 36 4.04 -8.35 6.14
N ALA A 37 2.83 -7.90 5.79
CA ALA A 37 2.10 -6.89 6.56
C ALA A 37 1.78 -7.36 7.98
N ILE A 38 1.34 -8.62 8.15
CA ILE A 38 1.11 -9.22 9.46
C ILE A 38 2.41 -9.21 10.30
N LYS A 39 3.53 -9.68 9.73
CA LYS A 39 4.83 -9.69 10.43
C LYS A 39 5.29 -8.30 10.85
N LEU A 40 5.11 -7.29 9.98
CA LEU A 40 5.45 -5.92 10.30
C LEU A 40 4.51 -5.33 11.37
N ALA A 41 3.22 -5.65 11.33
CA ALA A 41 2.26 -5.25 12.37
C ALA A 41 2.62 -5.84 13.74
N GLU A 42 2.97 -7.12 13.79
CA GLU A 42 3.43 -7.79 15.02
C GLU A 42 4.74 -7.21 15.55
N LYS A 43 5.64 -6.80 14.65
CA LYS A 43 6.93 -6.23 15.03
C LYS A 43 6.82 -4.80 15.57
N TYR A 44 6.05 -3.95 14.90
CA TYR A 44 5.99 -2.51 15.19
C TYR A 44 4.81 -2.11 16.06
N GLY A 45 3.79 -2.97 16.20
CA GLY A 45 2.64 -2.82 17.09
C GLY A 45 2.45 -4.09 17.94
N PRO A 46 3.41 -4.44 18.80
CA PRO A 46 3.34 -5.68 19.55
C PRO A 46 2.06 -5.73 20.40
N LEU A 47 1.40 -6.89 20.40
CA LEU A 47 0.15 -7.16 21.13
C LEU A 47 -1.08 -6.35 20.65
N ASP A 48 -0.99 -5.64 19.55
CA ASP A 48 -2.12 -4.94 18.94
C ASP A 48 -2.80 -5.83 17.88
N GLU A 49 -3.78 -6.59 18.33
CA GLU A 49 -4.55 -7.49 17.45
C GLU A 49 -5.39 -6.70 16.44
N GLU A 50 -5.86 -5.50 16.79
CA GLU A 50 -6.60 -4.64 15.86
C GLU A 50 -5.72 -4.18 14.71
N LEU A 51 -4.49 -3.73 14.99
CA LEU A 51 -3.51 -3.36 13.95
C LEU A 51 -3.19 -4.55 13.05
N ARG A 52 -3.00 -5.75 13.62
CA ARG A 52 -2.72 -6.97 12.87
C ARG A 52 -3.86 -7.31 11.90
N GLN A 53 -5.11 -7.26 12.37
CA GLN A 53 -6.30 -7.52 11.55
C GLN A 53 -6.47 -6.46 10.45
N LYS A 54 -6.26 -5.18 10.78
CA LYS A 54 -6.29 -4.09 9.79
C LYS A 54 -5.20 -4.27 8.73
N ALA A 55 -3.98 -4.63 9.12
CA ALA A 55 -2.88 -4.88 8.20
C ALA A 55 -3.20 -6.05 7.25
N GLU A 56 -3.77 -7.14 7.77
CA GLU A 56 -4.16 -8.29 6.96
C GLU A 56 -5.23 -7.91 5.93
N LEU A 57 -6.34 -7.29 6.36
CA LEU A 57 -7.41 -6.89 5.43
C LEU A 57 -6.93 -5.86 4.41
N THR A 58 -6.17 -4.86 4.84
CA THR A 58 -5.66 -3.80 3.96
C THR A 58 -4.73 -4.38 2.88
N ALA A 59 -3.89 -5.35 3.25
CA ALA A 59 -3.03 -6.05 2.32
C ALA A 59 -3.82 -6.84 1.27
N LEU A 60 -4.95 -7.45 1.63
CA LEU A 60 -5.83 -8.13 0.67
C LEU A 60 -6.48 -7.15 -0.33
N PHE A 61 -6.82 -5.96 0.11
CA PHE A 61 -7.48 -4.96 -0.73
C PHE A 61 -6.54 -4.14 -1.61
N HIS A 62 -5.26 -3.96 -1.24
CA HIS A 62 -4.38 -2.93 -1.83
C HIS A 62 -4.33 -2.95 -3.37
N ASP A 63 -4.28 -4.12 -3.96
CA ASP A 63 -4.12 -4.35 -5.40
C ASP A 63 -5.40 -4.87 -6.09
N MET A 64 -6.57 -4.77 -5.45
CA MET A 64 -7.84 -5.30 -5.94
C MET A 64 -8.17 -4.83 -7.38
N TYR A 65 -7.81 -3.60 -7.73
CA TYR A 65 -8.01 -3.03 -9.07
C TYR A 65 -6.74 -3.01 -9.92
N ARG A 66 -5.70 -3.70 -9.51
CA ARG A 66 -4.48 -3.83 -10.29
C ARG A 66 -4.68 -4.81 -11.45
N GLY A 67 -4.45 -4.35 -12.68
CA GLY A 67 -4.57 -5.19 -13.86
C GLY A 67 -5.94 -5.17 -14.55
N VAL A 68 -6.89 -4.35 -14.08
CA VAL A 68 -8.12 -4.06 -14.84
C VAL A 68 -7.78 -3.33 -16.14
N SER A 69 -8.65 -3.45 -17.15
CA SER A 69 -8.44 -2.75 -18.41
C SER A 69 -8.45 -1.22 -18.25
N THR A 70 -7.79 -0.53 -19.17
CA THR A 70 -7.74 0.95 -19.16
C THR A 70 -9.13 1.57 -19.21
N ASP A 71 -10.07 0.97 -19.93
CA ASP A 71 -11.45 1.47 -20.01
C ASP A 71 -12.17 1.37 -18.68
N VAL A 72 -12.03 0.23 -17.98
CA VAL A 72 -12.57 0.04 -16.62
C VAL A 72 -11.94 1.02 -15.65
N LEU A 73 -10.63 1.18 -15.70
CA LEU A 73 -9.91 2.13 -14.84
C LEU A 73 -10.41 3.58 -15.07
N ASN A 74 -10.49 4.02 -16.33
CA ASN A 74 -10.94 5.37 -16.67
C ASN A 74 -12.42 5.60 -16.31
N TYR A 75 -13.26 4.55 -16.43
CA TYR A 75 -14.62 4.59 -15.93
C TYR A 75 -14.65 4.93 -14.44
N TYR A 76 -13.88 4.21 -13.61
CA TYR A 76 -13.82 4.48 -12.18
C TYR A 76 -13.21 5.84 -11.86
N VAL A 77 -12.13 6.25 -12.52
CA VAL A 77 -11.53 7.59 -12.34
C VAL A 77 -12.58 8.68 -12.49
N LYS A 78 -13.39 8.62 -13.55
CA LYS A 78 -14.45 9.59 -13.80
C LYS A 78 -15.60 9.49 -12.79
N HIS A 79 -16.13 8.27 -12.53
CA HIS A 79 -17.32 8.08 -11.69
C HIS A 79 -17.06 8.28 -10.19
N LEU A 80 -15.80 8.13 -9.77
CA LEU A 80 -15.39 8.43 -8.41
C LEU A 80 -14.99 9.90 -8.20
N GLY A 81 -14.94 10.69 -9.28
CA GLY A 81 -14.53 12.09 -9.24
C GLY A 81 -13.04 12.27 -8.93
N LEU A 82 -12.21 11.29 -9.31
CA LEU A 82 -10.76 11.41 -9.15
C LEU A 82 -10.19 12.39 -10.18
N ASP A 83 -9.06 13.00 -9.86
CA ASP A 83 -8.38 13.92 -10.77
C ASP A 83 -7.96 13.20 -12.08
N GLU A 84 -8.68 13.48 -13.17
CA GLU A 84 -8.42 12.86 -14.47
C GLU A 84 -7.03 13.23 -15.01
N THR A 85 -6.48 14.38 -14.68
CA THR A 85 -5.15 14.79 -15.16
C THR A 85 -4.04 13.91 -14.54
N ARG A 86 -4.27 13.39 -13.36
CA ARG A 86 -3.34 12.58 -12.58
C ARG A 86 -3.53 11.08 -12.77
N TYR A 87 -4.78 10.63 -12.87
CA TYR A 87 -5.11 9.21 -12.76
C TYR A 87 -5.59 8.55 -14.06
N LYS A 88 -6.11 9.32 -15.04
CA LYS A 88 -6.58 8.77 -16.31
C LYS A 88 -5.43 8.13 -17.10
N ASN A 89 -5.66 6.93 -17.61
CA ASN A 89 -4.64 6.12 -18.29
C ASN A 89 -3.41 5.77 -17.43
N ASN A 90 -3.47 5.98 -16.12
CA ASN A 90 -2.36 5.74 -15.19
C ASN A 90 -2.73 4.66 -14.18
N ALA A 91 -2.69 3.39 -14.63
CA ALA A 91 -3.03 2.25 -13.80
C ALA A 91 -2.15 2.11 -12.54
N ASN A 92 -0.90 2.61 -12.61
CA ASN A 92 0.02 2.55 -11.46
C ASN A 92 -0.45 3.42 -10.30
N LEU A 93 -1.03 4.58 -10.58
CA LEU A 93 -1.47 5.51 -9.54
C LEU A 93 -2.96 5.36 -9.20
N ALA A 94 -3.79 5.02 -10.19
CA ALA A 94 -5.24 5.02 -10.02
C ALA A 94 -5.77 3.81 -9.23
N HIS A 95 -5.15 2.62 -9.37
CA HIS A 95 -5.72 1.39 -8.81
C HIS A 95 -5.92 1.44 -7.29
N GLY A 96 -4.96 2.00 -6.53
CA GLY A 96 -5.10 2.13 -5.08
C GLY A 96 -6.19 3.13 -4.68
N LYS A 97 -6.33 4.24 -5.43
CA LYS A 97 -7.41 5.21 -5.20
C LYS A 97 -8.78 4.59 -5.46
N ILE A 98 -8.91 3.81 -6.53
CA ILE A 98 -10.14 3.10 -6.87
C ILE A 98 -10.45 2.04 -5.81
N ALA A 99 -9.46 1.23 -5.44
CA ALA A 99 -9.63 0.19 -4.42
C ALA A 99 -10.11 0.79 -3.09
N ALA A 100 -9.51 1.87 -2.61
CA ALA A 100 -9.93 2.54 -1.38
C ALA A 100 -11.38 3.08 -1.46
N ALA A 101 -11.78 3.67 -2.59
CA ALA A 101 -13.14 4.14 -2.78
C ALA A 101 -14.16 3.00 -2.81
N VAL A 102 -13.80 1.86 -3.39
CA VAL A 102 -14.65 0.66 -3.41
C VAL A 102 -14.72 0.03 -2.02
N MET A 103 -13.61 -0.02 -1.26
CA MET A 103 -13.63 -0.44 0.15
C MET A 103 -14.66 0.35 0.96
N GLU A 104 -14.68 1.68 0.80
CA GLU A 104 -15.62 2.53 1.52
C GLU A 104 -17.07 2.32 1.06
N ARG A 105 -17.32 2.31 -0.25
CA ARG A 105 -18.68 2.31 -0.83
C ARG A 105 -19.35 0.94 -0.85
N GLU A 106 -18.60 -0.11 -1.17
CA GLU A 106 -19.16 -1.44 -1.42
C GLU A 106 -18.95 -2.40 -0.25
N TYR A 107 -17.85 -2.22 0.51
CA TYR A 107 -17.53 -3.06 1.66
C TYR A 107 -17.81 -2.39 3.01
N GLY A 108 -18.22 -1.11 3.00
CA GLY A 108 -18.60 -0.37 4.22
C GLY A 108 -17.43 -0.10 5.17
N ILE A 109 -16.19 -0.14 4.68
CA ILE A 109 -14.99 0.15 5.47
C ILE A 109 -14.83 1.67 5.57
N THR A 110 -15.01 2.21 6.79
CA THR A 110 -14.92 3.66 7.05
C THR A 110 -13.66 4.06 7.81
N ASP A 111 -12.82 3.09 8.17
CA ASP A 111 -11.55 3.33 8.85
C ASP A 111 -10.59 4.08 7.92
N LYS A 112 -10.26 5.32 8.28
CA LYS A 112 -9.45 6.20 7.45
C LYS A 112 -8.00 5.73 7.33
N ASP A 113 -7.46 5.01 8.33
CA ASP A 113 -6.14 4.42 8.25
C ASP A 113 -6.07 3.33 7.17
N MET A 114 -7.06 2.43 7.15
CA MET A 114 -7.15 1.39 6.13
C MET A 114 -7.34 1.99 4.72
N LEU A 115 -8.27 2.95 4.58
CA LEU A 115 -8.54 3.61 3.30
C LEU A 115 -7.30 4.35 2.78
N ASN A 116 -6.59 5.08 3.64
CA ASN A 116 -5.36 5.77 3.28
C ASN A 116 -4.24 4.77 2.94
N ALA A 117 -4.09 3.69 3.71
CA ALA A 117 -3.06 2.69 3.44
C ALA A 117 -3.24 2.06 2.05
N VAL A 118 -4.48 1.73 1.64
CA VAL A 118 -4.75 1.27 0.27
C VAL A 118 -4.57 2.39 -0.75
N SER A 119 -5.08 3.59 -0.47
CA SER A 119 -5.05 4.72 -1.40
C SER A 119 -3.63 5.18 -1.76
N PHE A 120 -2.70 5.11 -0.79
CA PHE A 120 -1.35 5.65 -0.92
C PHE A 120 -0.23 4.58 -0.92
N HIS A 121 -0.59 3.29 -1.02
CA HIS A 121 0.42 2.22 -0.99
C HIS A 121 1.47 2.31 -2.11
N THR A 122 1.15 2.95 -3.24
CA THR A 122 2.08 3.11 -4.37
C THR A 122 2.98 4.34 -4.22
N THR A 123 2.44 5.44 -3.73
CA THR A 123 3.12 6.74 -3.70
C THR A 123 3.70 7.09 -2.34
N GLY A 124 3.16 6.52 -1.28
CA GLY A 124 3.27 7.09 0.05
C GLY A 124 2.56 8.45 0.13
N ARG A 125 2.63 9.10 1.28
CA ARG A 125 2.22 10.49 1.51
C ARG A 125 2.94 11.09 2.72
N SER A 126 2.93 12.40 2.84
CA SER A 126 3.40 13.05 4.07
C SER A 126 2.55 12.60 5.27
N GLY A 127 3.19 12.28 6.38
CA GLY A 127 2.51 11.90 7.62
C GLY A 127 1.83 10.53 7.61
N MET A 128 2.38 9.53 6.90
CA MET A 128 1.87 8.15 6.94
C MET A 128 1.73 7.64 8.37
N SER A 129 0.58 7.03 8.69
CA SER A 129 0.36 6.27 9.92
C SER A 129 1.22 5.00 9.96
N LEU A 130 1.21 4.29 11.08
CA LEU A 130 1.92 3.01 11.17
C LEU A 130 1.35 1.98 10.17
N LEU A 131 0.03 1.89 10.03
CA LEU A 131 -0.61 0.98 9.08
C LEU A 131 -0.25 1.33 7.63
N GLU A 132 -0.26 2.61 7.27
CA GLU A 132 0.14 3.06 5.93
C GLU A 132 1.60 2.67 5.62
N LYS A 133 2.52 2.87 6.57
CA LYS A 133 3.93 2.45 6.42
C LYS A 133 4.08 0.94 6.28
N ILE A 134 3.33 0.17 7.07
CA ILE A 134 3.32 -1.29 7.01
C ILE A 134 2.92 -1.76 5.61
N ILE A 135 1.81 -1.27 5.05
CA ILE A 135 1.34 -1.69 3.73
C ILE A 135 2.29 -1.24 2.62
N TYR A 136 2.77 0.01 2.68
CA TYR A 136 3.72 0.56 1.72
C TYR A 136 5.02 -0.27 1.66
N ILE A 137 5.56 -0.65 2.81
CA ILE A 137 6.79 -1.46 2.88
C ILE A 137 6.50 -2.92 2.57
N ALA A 138 5.39 -3.50 3.03
CA ALA A 138 5.05 -4.89 2.76
C ALA A 138 4.94 -5.18 1.26
N ASP A 139 4.31 -4.28 0.49
CA ASP A 139 4.25 -4.38 -0.98
C ASP A 139 5.66 -4.33 -1.61
N ALA A 140 6.54 -3.49 -1.09
CA ALA A 140 7.89 -3.34 -1.63
C ALA A 140 8.82 -4.53 -1.34
N ILE A 141 8.65 -5.24 -0.19
CA ILE A 141 9.61 -6.24 0.29
C ILE A 141 9.08 -7.67 0.36
N GLU A 142 7.82 -7.93 -0.04
CA GLU A 142 7.25 -9.28 0.03
C GLU A 142 8.19 -10.35 -0.60
N PRO A 143 8.12 -11.61 -0.15
CA PRO A 143 9.15 -12.62 -0.48
C PRO A 143 9.43 -12.83 -1.97
N ASN A 144 8.43 -12.60 -2.84
CA ASN A 144 8.55 -12.80 -4.29
C ASN A 144 9.10 -11.56 -5.03
N ARG A 145 9.34 -10.44 -4.33
CA ARG A 145 10.02 -9.28 -4.90
C ARG A 145 11.49 -9.59 -5.15
N SER A 146 11.96 -9.32 -6.37
CA SER A 146 13.32 -9.62 -6.84
C SER A 146 13.78 -8.48 -7.75
N TYR A 147 14.17 -7.36 -7.14
CA TYR A 147 14.74 -6.20 -7.82
C TYR A 147 16.03 -5.73 -7.10
N PRO A 148 16.93 -5.00 -7.76
CA PRO A 148 18.17 -4.52 -7.14
C PRO A 148 17.87 -3.68 -5.89
N GLY A 149 18.50 -4.02 -4.76
CA GLY A 149 18.34 -3.31 -3.48
C GLY A 149 17.18 -3.79 -2.60
N VAL A 150 16.42 -4.82 -3.01
CA VAL A 150 15.30 -5.34 -2.18
C VAL A 150 15.78 -5.95 -0.86
N ASP A 151 16.93 -6.62 -0.85
CA ASP A 151 17.45 -7.24 0.37
C ASP A 151 17.97 -6.21 1.38
N GLU A 152 18.55 -5.11 0.90
CA GLU A 152 18.90 -3.96 1.73
C GLU A 152 17.65 -3.30 2.32
N LEU A 153 16.59 -3.18 1.52
CA LEU A 153 15.31 -2.64 1.99
C LEU A 153 14.67 -3.56 3.04
N ARG A 154 14.74 -4.89 2.88
CA ARG A 154 14.30 -5.86 3.90
C ARG A 154 15.04 -5.69 5.22
N LYS A 155 16.36 -5.53 5.18
CA LYS A 155 17.18 -5.24 6.37
C LYS A 155 16.79 -3.92 7.03
N SER A 156 16.59 -2.87 6.22
CA SER A 156 16.14 -1.57 6.71
C SER A 156 14.77 -1.67 7.40
N ALA A 157 13.82 -2.38 6.77
CA ALA A 157 12.49 -2.63 7.34
C ALA A 157 12.52 -3.49 8.61
N ASP A 158 13.55 -4.30 8.77
CA ASP A 158 13.77 -5.05 10.01
C ASP A 158 14.35 -4.19 11.15
N CYS A 159 15.00 -3.09 10.84
CA CYS A 159 15.60 -2.19 11.84
C CYS A 159 14.68 -1.01 12.21
N ASP A 160 14.22 -0.26 11.22
CA ASP A 160 13.41 0.96 11.40
C ASP A 160 12.50 1.18 10.18
N ILE A 161 11.19 1.19 10.40
CA ILE A 161 10.21 1.35 9.34
C ILE A 161 10.24 2.76 8.72
N ASP A 162 10.58 3.82 9.46
CA ASP A 162 10.70 5.18 8.94
C ASP A 162 11.89 5.27 7.97
N ARG A 163 13.02 4.63 8.31
CA ARG A 163 14.20 4.52 7.42
C ARG A 163 13.89 3.69 6.17
N ALA A 164 13.18 2.58 6.33
CA ALA A 164 12.75 1.78 5.20
C ALA A 164 11.84 2.57 4.24
N CYS A 165 10.91 3.36 4.78
CA CYS A 165 10.06 4.24 3.97
C CYS A 165 10.90 5.27 3.21
N LEU A 166 11.85 5.95 3.88
CA LEU A 166 12.74 6.91 3.22
C LEU A 166 13.56 6.25 2.10
N GLN A 167 14.15 5.09 2.36
CA GLN A 167 14.93 4.33 1.38
C GLN A 167 14.07 3.93 0.17
N SER A 168 12.89 3.34 0.42
CA SER A 168 11.96 2.92 -0.63
C SER A 168 11.50 4.09 -1.50
N LEU A 169 11.11 5.21 -0.89
CA LEU A 169 10.71 6.43 -1.60
C LEU A 169 11.86 7.01 -2.44
N THR A 170 13.09 7.01 -1.91
CA THR A 170 14.27 7.47 -2.63
C THR A 170 14.56 6.60 -3.86
N ASN A 171 14.49 5.27 -3.69
CA ASN A 171 14.66 4.31 -4.78
C ASN A 171 13.56 4.46 -5.85
N THR A 172 12.31 4.63 -5.42
CA THR A 172 11.17 4.84 -6.31
C THR A 172 11.34 6.12 -7.14
N ILE A 173 11.74 7.24 -6.53
CA ILE A 173 11.99 8.50 -7.24
C ILE A 173 13.12 8.33 -8.27
N ALA A 174 14.22 7.68 -7.89
CA ALA A 174 15.33 7.42 -8.79
C ALA A 174 14.90 6.56 -9.99
N TYR A 175 14.17 5.47 -9.73
CA TYR A 175 13.65 4.59 -10.77
C TYR A 175 12.67 5.31 -11.71
N VAL A 176 11.68 6.04 -11.17
CA VAL A 176 10.67 6.73 -11.99
C VAL A 176 11.33 7.76 -12.89
N ARG A 177 12.35 8.48 -12.37
CA ARG A 177 13.12 9.47 -13.17
C ARG A 177 13.97 8.81 -14.25
N SER A 178 14.64 7.70 -13.96
CA SER A 178 15.46 6.97 -14.94
C SER A 178 14.62 6.40 -16.09
N GLU A 179 13.36 6.07 -15.82
CA GLU A 179 12.42 5.56 -16.82
C GLU A 179 11.63 6.65 -17.56
N ASN A 180 11.89 7.94 -17.26
CA ASN A 180 11.13 9.08 -17.81
C ASN A 180 9.60 8.94 -17.59
N LYS A 181 9.17 8.33 -16.47
CA LYS A 181 7.77 8.15 -16.08
C LYS A 181 7.29 9.34 -15.27
N TYR A 182 5.96 9.48 -15.18
CA TYR A 182 5.35 10.49 -14.33
C TYR A 182 5.67 10.23 -12.86
N LEU A 183 6.30 11.19 -12.20
CA LEU A 183 6.61 11.17 -10.79
C LEU A 183 5.52 11.92 -10.02
N ASP A 184 4.82 11.19 -9.17
CA ASP A 184 3.74 11.73 -8.37
C ASP A 184 4.25 12.63 -7.23
N GLU A 185 3.56 13.76 -7.01
CA GLU A 185 3.94 14.75 -6.01
C GLU A 185 3.88 14.17 -4.58
N ASP A 186 2.89 13.30 -4.29
CA ASP A 186 2.79 12.66 -2.97
C ASP A 186 4.07 11.88 -2.63
N THR A 187 4.73 11.24 -3.64
CA THR A 187 5.99 10.51 -3.44
C THR A 187 7.13 11.44 -3.02
N ILE A 188 7.20 12.64 -3.63
CA ILE A 188 8.20 13.65 -3.29
C ILE A 188 7.96 14.16 -1.86
N LEU A 189 6.74 14.56 -1.56
CA LEU A 189 6.35 15.08 -0.24
C LEU A 189 6.51 14.02 0.87
N ALA A 190 6.22 12.76 0.57
CA ALA A 190 6.47 11.65 1.50
C ALA A 190 7.96 11.51 1.82
N ARG A 191 8.83 11.52 0.79
CA ARG A 191 10.27 11.43 0.99
C ARG A 191 10.82 12.59 1.85
N GLU A 192 10.41 13.82 1.54
CA GLU A 192 10.82 15.01 2.29
C GLU A 192 10.38 14.95 3.76
N TYR A 193 9.14 14.46 4.00
CA TYR A 193 8.62 14.24 5.35
C TYR A 193 9.51 13.27 6.15
N PHE A 194 9.84 12.10 5.60
CA PHE A 194 10.66 11.12 6.30
C PHE A 194 12.10 11.59 6.48
N GLU A 195 12.67 12.28 5.51
CA GLU A 195 13.99 12.89 5.61
C GLU A 195 14.07 13.89 6.78
N LYS A 196 13.07 14.77 6.89
CA LYS A 196 12.96 15.73 7.99
C LYS A 196 12.80 15.02 9.34
N ARG A 197 11.90 14.05 9.41
CA ARG A 197 11.59 13.30 10.62
C ARG A 197 12.81 12.54 11.19
N ILE A 198 13.62 11.93 10.34
CA ILE A 198 14.83 11.21 10.74
C ILE A 198 15.88 12.20 11.25
N LYS A 199 16.07 13.35 10.57
CA LYS A 199 16.98 14.41 11.04
C LYS A 199 16.58 14.97 12.41
N GLU A 200 15.27 15.17 12.64
CA GLU A 200 14.74 15.66 13.92
C GLU A 200 14.98 14.67 15.08
N LYS A 201 15.10 13.37 14.81
CA LYS A 201 15.48 12.35 15.79
C LYS A 201 16.99 12.38 16.12
N GLY A 202 17.78 13.25 15.48
CA GLY A 202 19.24 13.31 15.65
C GLY A 202 19.99 12.19 14.94
N GLU A 203 19.37 11.54 14.00
CA GLU A 203 19.92 10.41 13.26
C GLU A 203 20.52 10.87 11.93
N ASN A 204 21.70 10.33 11.55
CA ASN A 204 22.30 10.55 10.24
C ASN A 204 21.52 9.76 9.18
N ILE A 205 21.30 10.40 8.03
CA ILE A 205 20.63 9.82 6.85
C ILE A 205 21.64 9.04 6.00
#